data_a9dcbf96c8c63412b8d3ba7d2a4fead7
#
_entry.id   a9dcbf96c8c63412b8d3ba7d2a4fead7
#
_cell.length_a   1.000
_cell.length_b   1.000
_cell.length_c   1.000
_cell.angle_alpha   90.00
_cell.angle_beta   90.00
_cell.angle_gamma   90.00
#
_symmetry.space_group_name_H-M   'P 1'
#
loop_
_entity.id
_entity.type
_entity.pdbx_description
1 polymer ?
#
loop_
_entity_poly.entity_id
_entity_poly.type
_entity_poly.pdbx_seq_one_letter_code
_entity_poly.pdbx_strand_id
1 'polypeptide(L)'
;GDAWESVNYIQNEMTGGWLLRGIHHWMAQAMPILLLLHLMQVLVDGAYKAPREVNFWFGVILLMLVLALSLTGYLLPWDQKGYWATKVATNLVNIVPFVGPELQKLVVGGTDYGHHTLTRFFALHAGVLPALIVLLVIGHIYLFRRHGITPAEPKKKKDAYFWPDQVFKDAVACLAVMATVMFFVIWYHGAHLASPADPSEPFSAAR
;
A
#
# COMPACT_ATOMS: atom_id res chain seq x y z
N GLY A 1 4.66 18.75 -15.79
CA GLY A 1 3.36 18.90 -16.37
C GLY A 1 2.65 17.59 -16.63
N ASP A 2 3.20 16.75 -17.46
CA ASP A 2 2.46 15.62 -18.09
C ASP A 2 1.86 14.60 -17.11
N ALA A 3 2.51 14.33 -15.97
CA ALA A 3 2.01 13.34 -15.00
C ALA A 3 0.74 13.84 -14.29
N TRP A 4 0.74 15.07 -13.83
CA TRP A 4 -0.44 15.66 -13.20
C TRP A 4 -1.60 15.78 -14.18
N GLU A 5 -1.34 16.23 -15.42
CA GLU A 5 -2.33 16.35 -16.48
C GLU A 5 -2.94 14.98 -16.85
N SER A 6 -2.11 13.93 -16.93
CA SER A 6 -2.59 12.56 -17.17
C SER A 6 -3.53 12.09 -16.07
N VAL A 7 -3.20 12.34 -14.80
CA VAL A 7 -4.06 11.97 -13.66
C VAL A 7 -5.33 12.83 -13.62
N ASN A 8 -5.23 14.12 -13.95
CA ASN A 8 -6.37 15.01 -14.06
C ASN A 8 -7.35 14.56 -15.16
N TYR A 9 -6.82 14.17 -16.32
CA TYR A 9 -7.62 13.60 -17.40
C TYR A 9 -8.36 12.34 -16.95
N ILE A 10 -7.66 11.40 -16.28
CA ILE A 10 -8.28 10.17 -15.75
C ILE A 10 -9.39 10.52 -14.75
N GLN A 11 -9.14 11.47 -13.84
CA GLN A 11 -10.10 11.82 -12.79
C GLN A 11 -11.33 12.52 -13.33
N ASN A 12 -11.19 13.44 -14.29
CA ASN A 12 -12.23 14.41 -14.64
C ASN A 12 -12.83 14.22 -16.05
N GLU A 13 -12.09 13.62 -16.99
CA GLU A 13 -12.50 13.57 -18.40
C GLU A 13 -12.75 12.12 -18.88
N MET A 14 -11.97 11.15 -18.40
CA MET A 14 -12.11 9.75 -18.83
C MET A 14 -13.38 9.13 -18.25
N THR A 15 -14.21 8.54 -19.10
CA THR A 15 -15.42 7.80 -18.67
C THR A 15 -15.07 6.71 -17.66
N GLY A 16 -15.61 6.80 -16.46
CA GLY A 16 -15.35 5.85 -15.35
C GLY A 16 -13.98 5.99 -14.71
N GLY A 17 -13.14 6.93 -15.15
CA GLY A 17 -11.79 7.13 -14.60
C GLY A 17 -11.80 7.53 -13.13
N TRP A 18 -12.71 8.40 -12.72
CA TRP A 18 -12.94 8.77 -11.32
C TRP A 18 -13.22 7.54 -10.44
N LEU A 19 -13.99 6.58 -10.96
CA LEU A 19 -14.31 5.35 -10.25
C LEU A 19 -13.07 4.46 -10.08
N LEU A 20 -12.34 4.19 -11.17
CA LEU A 20 -11.12 3.37 -11.14
C LEU A 20 -10.05 3.98 -10.25
N ARG A 21 -9.80 5.27 -10.41
CA ARG A 21 -8.83 5.99 -9.58
C ARG A 21 -9.27 6.04 -8.11
N GLY A 22 -10.56 6.25 -7.86
CA GLY A 22 -11.14 6.25 -6.53
C GLY A 22 -10.99 4.90 -5.84
N ILE A 23 -11.35 3.80 -6.51
CA ILE A 23 -11.17 2.45 -5.97
C ILE A 23 -9.69 2.21 -5.63
N HIS A 24 -8.78 2.52 -6.54
CA HIS A 24 -7.34 2.35 -6.29
C HIS A 24 -6.88 3.17 -5.06
N HIS A 25 -7.25 4.44 -4.99
CA HIS A 25 -6.90 5.33 -3.89
C HIS A 25 -7.40 4.82 -2.53
N TRP A 26 -8.69 4.52 -2.42
CA TRP A 26 -9.29 4.12 -1.15
C TRP A 26 -8.89 2.69 -0.74
N MET A 27 -8.66 1.78 -1.70
CA MET A 27 -8.09 0.47 -1.41
C MET A 27 -6.63 0.58 -0.91
N ALA A 28 -5.85 1.49 -1.48
CA ALA A 28 -4.49 1.74 -1.01
C ALA A 28 -4.45 2.32 0.42
N GLN A 29 -5.47 3.06 0.85
CA GLN A 29 -5.62 3.49 2.25
C GLN A 29 -6.10 2.35 3.17
N ALA A 30 -7.03 1.53 2.70
CA ALA A 30 -7.56 0.41 3.49
C ALA A 30 -6.50 -0.69 3.72
N MET A 31 -5.63 -0.95 2.74
CA MET A 31 -4.66 -2.03 2.79
C MET A 31 -3.68 -1.94 3.99
N PRO A 32 -2.98 -0.83 4.27
CA PRO A 32 -2.11 -0.72 5.44
C PRO A 32 -2.86 -0.90 6.76
N ILE A 33 -4.10 -0.41 6.85
CA ILE A 33 -4.94 -0.56 8.05
C ILE A 33 -5.26 -2.04 8.28
N LEU A 34 -5.70 -2.75 7.25
CA LEU A 34 -6.01 -4.18 7.34
C LEU A 34 -4.77 -5.02 7.62
N LEU A 35 -3.62 -4.68 7.03
CA LEU A 35 -2.35 -5.34 7.30
C LEU A 35 -1.87 -5.12 8.73
N LEU A 36 -2.07 -3.93 9.28
CA LEU A 36 -1.76 -3.64 10.68
C LEU A 36 -2.64 -4.48 11.62
N LEU A 37 -3.95 -4.57 11.34
CA LEU A 37 -4.87 -5.43 12.11
C LEU A 37 -4.47 -6.91 11.99
N HIS A 38 -4.08 -7.35 10.79
CA HIS A 38 -3.57 -8.71 10.58
C HIS A 38 -2.29 -8.96 11.38
N LEU A 39 -1.33 -8.04 11.36
CA LEU A 39 -0.11 -8.14 12.14
C LEU A 39 -0.42 -8.18 13.64
N MET A 40 -1.31 -7.33 14.13
CA MET A 40 -1.74 -7.34 15.53
C MET A 40 -2.34 -8.71 15.92
N GLN A 41 -3.19 -9.26 15.09
CA GLN A 41 -3.76 -10.60 15.30
C GLN A 41 -2.66 -11.67 15.39
N VAL A 42 -1.71 -11.67 14.43
CA VAL A 42 -0.57 -12.61 14.41
C VAL A 42 0.25 -12.53 15.70
N LEU A 43 0.47 -11.32 16.23
CA LEU A 43 1.23 -11.11 17.46
C LEU A 43 0.45 -11.56 18.69
N VAL A 44 -0.82 -11.19 18.81
CA VAL A 44 -1.69 -11.54 19.97
C VAL A 44 -1.91 -13.05 20.05
N ASP A 45 -2.16 -13.70 18.93
CA ASP A 45 -2.40 -15.16 18.87
C ASP A 45 -1.09 -15.97 18.95
N GLY A 46 0.07 -15.32 18.94
CA GLY A 46 1.37 -16.00 18.92
C GLY A 46 1.63 -16.80 17.65
N ALA A 47 0.97 -16.44 16.55
CA ALA A 47 1.04 -17.17 15.28
C ALA A 47 2.39 -17.03 14.54
N TYR A 48 3.30 -16.22 15.09
CA TYR A 48 4.69 -16.08 14.63
C TYR A 48 5.64 -17.15 15.21
N LYS A 49 5.20 -17.92 16.21
CA LYS A 49 6.04 -18.95 16.86
C LYS A 49 6.15 -20.21 16.00
N ALA A 50 7.12 -21.07 16.36
CA ALA A 50 7.36 -22.34 15.69
C ALA A 50 6.07 -23.12 15.39
N PRO A 51 5.92 -23.68 14.21
CA PRO A 51 6.86 -23.76 13.06
C PRO A 51 6.65 -22.64 12.02
N ARG A 52 6.10 -21.45 12.39
CA ARG A 52 5.62 -20.41 11.47
C ARG A 52 6.54 -19.20 11.36
N GLU A 53 7.76 -19.27 11.89
CA GLU A 53 8.71 -18.16 11.91
C GLU A 53 9.03 -17.66 10.50
N VAL A 54 9.27 -18.59 9.57
CA VAL A 54 9.56 -18.23 8.18
C VAL A 54 8.36 -17.52 7.55
N ASN A 55 7.15 -17.97 7.82
CA ASN A 55 5.95 -17.31 7.33
C ASN A 55 5.77 -15.90 7.90
N PHE A 56 6.12 -15.70 9.15
CA PHE A 56 6.12 -14.36 9.77
C PHE A 56 7.10 -13.41 9.07
N TRP A 57 8.32 -13.87 8.76
CA TRP A 57 9.29 -13.07 8.01
C TRP A 57 8.82 -12.71 6.61
N PHE A 58 8.16 -13.64 5.89
CA PHE A 58 7.49 -13.32 4.63
C PHE A 58 6.45 -12.20 4.81
N GLY A 59 5.64 -12.27 5.87
CA GLY A 59 4.66 -11.23 6.20
C GLY A 59 5.30 -9.87 6.48
N VAL A 60 6.43 -9.84 7.21
CA VAL A 60 7.18 -8.58 7.47
C VAL A 60 7.73 -7.98 6.19
N ILE A 61 8.31 -8.80 5.30
CA ILE A 61 8.83 -8.32 4.02
C ILE A 61 7.66 -7.80 3.15
N LEU A 62 6.54 -8.51 3.11
CA LEU A 62 5.33 -8.06 2.40
C LEU A 62 4.82 -6.71 2.92
N LEU A 63 4.81 -6.50 4.24
CA LEU A 63 4.45 -5.22 4.83
C LEU A 63 5.40 -4.10 4.37
N MET A 64 6.71 -4.34 4.36
CA MET A 64 7.70 -3.37 3.87
C MET A 64 7.47 -3.04 2.38
N LEU A 65 7.15 -4.03 1.55
CA LEU A 65 6.83 -3.81 0.13
C LEU A 65 5.55 -2.99 -0.06
N VAL A 66 4.52 -3.21 0.77
CA VAL A 66 3.29 -2.39 0.73
C VAL A 66 3.56 -0.95 1.14
N LEU A 67 4.40 -0.71 2.16
CA LEU A 67 4.82 0.65 2.52
C LEU A 67 5.62 1.32 1.41
N ALA A 68 6.50 0.56 0.72
CA ALA A 68 7.22 1.05 -0.45
C ALA A 68 6.27 1.35 -1.63
N LEU A 69 5.24 0.52 -1.86
CA LEU A 69 4.18 0.81 -2.82
C LEU A 69 3.44 2.10 -2.47
N SER A 70 3.06 2.27 -1.21
CA SER A 70 2.36 3.47 -0.76
C SER A 70 3.20 4.74 -1.00
N LEU A 71 4.49 4.70 -0.67
CA LEU A 71 5.40 5.81 -0.90
C LEU A 71 5.58 6.10 -2.39
N THR A 72 5.87 5.07 -3.19
CA THR A 72 6.12 5.26 -4.63
C THR A 72 4.88 5.71 -5.38
N GLY A 73 3.70 5.21 -5.01
CA GLY A 73 2.44 5.60 -5.64
C GLY A 73 1.97 7.00 -5.29
N TYR A 74 2.29 7.47 -4.08
CA TYR A 74 1.85 8.79 -3.60
C TYR A 74 2.45 9.97 -4.39
N LEU A 75 3.65 9.80 -4.95
CA LEU A 75 4.30 10.81 -5.78
C LEU A 75 3.76 10.86 -7.23
N LEU A 76 3.23 9.74 -7.74
CA LEU A 76 2.94 9.61 -9.18
C LEU A 76 1.98 10.67 -9.74
N PRO A 77 0.97 11.18 -9.01
CA PRO A 77 0.15 12.27 -9.48
C PRO A 77 0.91 13.59 -9.68
N TRP A 78 2.10 13.71 -9.14
CA TRP A 78 2.93 14.90 -9.17
C TRP A 78 2.18 16.16 -8.71
N ASP A 79 1.41 15.99 -7.63
CA ASP A 79 0.71 17.07 -6.97
C ASP A 79 1.48 17.59 -5.74
N GLN A 80 1.06 18.73 -5.20
CA GLN A 80 1.72 19.37 -4.05
C GLN A 80 1.81 18.44 -2.84
N LYS A 81 0.77 17.66 -2.56
CA LYS A 81 0.75 16.73 -1.42
C LYS A 81 1.75 15.60 -1.61
N GLY A 82 1.72 14.95 -2.77
CA GLY A 82 2.63 13.84 -3.09
C GLY A 82 4.09 14.26 -3.14
N TYR A 83 4.37 15.42 -3.74
CA TYR A 83 5.72 15.97 -3.82
C TYR A 83 6.33 16.20 -2.43
N TRP A 84 5.65 16.99 -1.59
CA TRP A 84 6.18 17.35 -0.28
C TRP A 84 6.23 16.17 0.69
N ALA A 85 5.23 15.28 0.67
CA ALA A 85 5.26 14.07 1.48
C ALA A 85 6.41 13.14 1.09
N THR A 86 6.68 12.98 -0.21
CA THR A 86 7.81 12.17 -0.69
C THR A 86 9.13 12.82 -0.30
N LYS A 87 9.24 14.14 -0.38
CA LYS A 87 10.44 14.88 0.04
C LYS A 87 10.74 14.65 1.52
N VAL A 88 9.73 14.72 2.38
CA VAL A 88 9.89 14.40 3.81
C VAL A 88 10.32 12.95 4.02
N ALA A 89 9.61 11.99 3.40
CA ALA A 89 9.91 10.57 3.58
C ALA A 89 11.31 10.19 3.10
N THR A 90 11.76 10.70 1.94
CA THR A 90 13.10 10.40 1.43
C THR A 90 14.20 11.16 2.18
N ASN A 91 13.90 12.31 2.78
CA ASN A 91 14.83 13.00 3.67
C ASN A 91 15.08 12.22 4.97
N LEU A 92 14.12 11.41 5.44
CA LEU A 92 14.36 10.51 6.56
C LEU A 92 15.41 9.44 6.23
N VAL A 93 15.51 9.02 4.97
CA VAL A 93 16.56 8.10 4.52
C VAL A 93 17.95 8.73 4.68
N ASN A 94 18.05 10.04 4.49
CA ASN A 94 19.33 10.77 4.62
C ASN A 94 19.91 10.76 6.05
N ILE A 95 19.08 10.47 7.05
CA ILE A 95 19.50 10.40 8.48
C ILE A 95 20.33 9.12 8.76
N VAL A 96 20.24 8.09 7.88
CA VAL A 96 20.97 6.83 8.09
C VAL A 96 22.49 7.10 8.05
N PRO A 97 23.26 6.79 9.13
CA PRO A 97 24.66 7.07 9.19
C PRO A 97 25.43 6.39 8.03
N PHE A 98 26.44 7.07 7.50
CA PHE A 98 27.38 6.64 6.47
C PHE A 98 26.80 6.45 5.05
N VAL A 99 25.57 5.94 4.92
CA VAL A 99 24.99 5.55 3.61
C VAL A 99 23.78 6.39 3.22
N GLY A 100 23.21 7.17 4.14
CA GLY A 100 21.95 7.90 3.95
C GLY A 100 21.94 8.79 2.72
N PRO A 101 22.91 9.71 2.53
CA PRO A 101 22.93 10.61 1.39
C PRO A 101 22.99 9.89 0.05
N GLU A 102 23.79 8.84 -0.07
CA GLU A 102 23.92 8.08 -1.32
C GLU A 102 22.67 7.22 -1.58
N LEU A 103 22.06 6.68 -0.51
CA LEU A 103 20.82 5.93 -0.62
C LEU A 103 19.66 6.86 -1.01
N GLN A 104 19.59 8.08 -0.47
CA GLN A 104 18.61 9.08 -0.90
C GLN A 104 18.78 9.43 -2.38
N LYS A 105 19.99 9.72 -2.85
CA LYS A 105 20.26 9.98 -4.28
C LYS A 105 19.87 8.81 -5.17
N LEU A 106 20.13 7.58 -4.71
CA LEU A 106 19.74 6.38 -5.43
C LEU A 106 18.21 6.29 -5.56
N VAL A 107 17.47 6.54 -4.48
CA VAL A 107 16.00 6.49 -4.46
C VAL A 107 15.40 7.62 -5.30
N VAL A 108 15.85 8.85 -5.08
CA VAL A 108 15.35 10.05 -5.78
C VAL A 108 15.75 10.05 -7.26
N GLY A 109 16.90 9.50 -7.59
CA GLY A 109 17.41 9.49 -8.96
C GLY A 109 18.31 10.67 -9.32
N GLY A 110 18.81 11.36 -8.30
CA GLY A 110 19.70 12.52 -8.43
C GLY A 110 19.70 13.39 -7.18
N THR A 111 20.17 14.62 -7.33
CA THR A 111 20.18 15.62 -6.25
C THR A 111 18.80 16.27 -6.05
N ASP A 112 17.99 16.29 -7.10
CA ASP A 112 16.70 17.00 -7.13
C ASP A 112 15.57 16.09 -7.59
N TYR A 113 14.36 16.38 -7.10
CA TYR A 113 13.14 15.67 -7.48
C TYR A 113 12.66 16.13 -8.85
N GLY A 114 12.47 15.20 -9.76
CA GLY A 114 12.08 15.54 -11.13
C GLY A 114 11.69 14.31 -11.95
N HIS A 115 11.92 14.42 -13.25
CA HIS A 115 11.59 13.37 -14.21
C HIS A 115 12.19 12.01 -13.86
N HIS A 116 13.45 11.96 -13.44
CA HIS A 116 14.10 10.70 -13.03
C HIS A 116 13.47 10.06 -11.80
N THR A 117 13.08 10.88 -10.81
CA THR A 117 12.37 10.39 -9.63
C THR A 117 11.03 9.77 -10.03
N LEU A 118 10.27 10.48 -10.86
CA LEU A 118 8.96 10.03 -11.31
C LEU A 118 9.04 8.74 -12.14
N THR A 119 10.00 8.65 -13.06
CA THR A 119 10.20 7.45 -13.90
C THR A 119 10.58 6.24 -13.05
N ARG A 120 11.48 6.39 -12.07
CA ARG A 120 11.89 5.32 -11.16
C ARG A 120 10.73 4.87 -10.28
N PHE A 121 10.00 5.81 -9.70
CA PHE A 121 8.86 5.50 -8.85
C PHE A 121 7.75 4.81 -9.63
N PHE A 122 7.51 5.23 -10.87
CA PHE A 122 6.57 4.54 -11.75
C PHE A 122 6.99 3.11 -12.05
N ALA A 123 8.25 2.88 -12.41
CA ALA A 123 8.77 1.53 -12.69
C ALA A 123 8.69 0.63 -11.45
N LEU A 124 9.00 1.16 -10.26
CA LEU A 124 8.86 0.44 -9.00
C LEU A 124 7.38 0.14 -8.69
N HIS A 125 6.51 1.15 -8.75
CA HIS A 125 5.11 1.03 -8.36
C HIS A 125 4.28 0.17 -9.30
N ALA A 126 4.46 0.33 -10.61
CA ALA A 126 3.67 -0.40 -11.62
C ALA A 126 4.26 -1.76 -12.00
N GLY A 127 5.56 -1.98 -11.77
CA GLY A 127 6.27 -3.17 -12.22
C GLY A 127 6.90 -3.99 -11.09
N VAL A 128 8.01 -3.50 -10.55
CA VAL A 128 8.88 -4.31 -9.66
C VAL A 128 8.19 -4.69 -8.36
N LEU A 129 7.61 -3.73 -7.64
CA LEU A 129 7.00 -3.98 -6.33
C LEU A 129 5.78 -4.89 -6.43
N PRO A 130 4.83 -4.69 -7.37
CA PRO A 130 3.73 -5.62 -7.54
C PRO A 130 4.17 -7.05 -7.89
N ALA A 131 5.17 -7.21 -8.75
CA ALA A 131 5.70 -8.52 -9.11
C ALA A 131 6.29 -9.24 -7.87
N LEU A 132 7.06 -8.51 -7.06
CA LEU A 132 7.62 -9.05 -5.81
C LEU A 132 6.53 -9.40 -4.80
N ILE A 133 5.51 -8.57 -4.65
CA ILE A 133 4.37 -8.86 -3.76
C ILE A 133 3.66 -10.14 -4.20
N VAL A 134 3.34 -10.29 -5.48
CA VAL A 134 2.67 -11.50 -5.98
C VAL A 134 3.51 -12.74 -5.68
N LEU A 135 4.83 -12.70 -5.95
CA LEU A 135 5.73 -13.80 -5.69
C LEU A 135 5.77 -14.16 -4.19
N LEU A 136 5.91 -13.17 -3.32
CA LEU A 136 6.00 -13.41 -1.89
C LEU A 136 4.65 -13.79 -1.26
N VAL A 137 3.53 -13.29 -1.77
CA VAL A 137 2.19 -13.72 -1.33
C VAL A 137 1.97 -15.20 -1.65
N ILE A 138 2.39 -15.68 -2.82
CA ILE A 138 2.33 -17.11 -3.15
C ILE A 138 3.10 -17.93 -2.12
N GLY A 139 4.33 -17.50 -1.77
CA GLY A 139 5.14 -18.16 -0.74
C GLY A 139 4.49 -18.10 0.65
N HIS A 140 3.93 -16.93 1.02
CA HIS A 140 3.25 -16.71 2.30
C HIS A 140 2.03 -17.61 2.47
N ILE A 141 1.19 -17.71 1.43
CA ILE A 141 0.01 -18.60 1.42
C ILE A 141 0.44 -20.06 1.43
N TYR A 142 1.48 -20.45 0.68
CA TYR A 142 2.00 -21.80 0.68
C TYR A 142 2.46 -22.23 2.09
N LEU A 143 3.24 -21.39 2.77
CA LEU A 143 3.71 -21.67 4.14
C LEU A 143 2.57 -21.71 5.15
N PHE A 144 1.59 -20.82 5.02
CA PHE A 144 0.37 -20.86 5.82
C PHE A 144 -0.39 -22.18 5.65
N ARG A 145 -0.58 -22.63 4.40
CA ARG A 145 -1.23 -23.91 4.11
C ARG A 145 -0.46 -25.11 4.65
N ARG A 146 0.87 -25.06 4.60
CA ARG A 146 1.74 -26.14 5.09
C ARG A 146 1.74 -26.28 6.59
N HIS A 147 1.74 -25.17 7.33
CA HIS A 147 1.88 -25.19 8.80
C HIS A 147 0.54 -25.03 9.54
N GLY A 148 -0.54 -24.77 8.82
CA GLY A 148 -1.88 -24.54 9.38
C GLY A 148 -2.03 -23.21 10.12
N ILE A 149 -3.18 -23.05 10.78
CA ILE A 149 -3.53 -21.85 11.57
C ILE A 149 -3.27 -22.07 13.06
N THR A 150 -3.10 -20.97 13.81
CA THR A 150 -3.13 -20.97 15.28
C THR A 150 -4.50 -20.47 15.72
N PRO A 151 -5.36 -21.32 16.31
CA PRO A 151 -6.64 -20.86 16.83
C PRO A 151 -6.43 -20.04 18.11
N ALA A 152 -7.19 -18.96 18.28
CA ALA A 152 -7.13 -18.10 19.45
C ALA A 152 -7.50 -18.85 20.76
N GLU A 153 -8.44 -19.81 20.68
CA GLU A 153 -8.86 -20.65 21.80
C GLU A 153 -8.98 -22.12 21.39
N PRO A 154 -7.89 -22.89 21.41
CA PRO A 154 -7.88 -24.25 20.86
C PRO A 154 -8.77 -25.26 21.60
N LYS A 155 -9.20 -24.96 22.83
CA LYS A 155 -9.89 -25.96 23.71
C LYS A 155 -11.41 -25.76 23.81
N LYS A 156 -12.01 -24.71 23.25
CA LYS A 156 -13.42 -24.35 23.52
C LYS A 156 -14.35 -24.34 22.32
N LYS A 157 -13.86 -24.45 21.10
CA LYS A 157 -14.72 -24.42 19.90
C LYS A 157 -14.69 -25.75 19.18
N LYS A 158 -15.89 -26.21 18.76
CA LYS A 158 -16.01 -27.35 17.83
C LYS A 158 -15.32 -26.99 16.52
N ASP A 159 -14.76 -27.99 15.85
CA ASP A 159 -14.22 -27.85 14.51
C ASP A 159 -15.30 -27.30 13.58
N ALA A 160 -14.95 -26.29 12.80
CA ALA A 160 -15.81 -25.71 11.76
C ALA A 160 -15.27 -26.12 10.38
N TYR A 161 -16.17 -26.27 9.42
CA TYR A 161 -15.77 -26.57 8.07
C TYR A 161 -15.29 -25.29 7.36
N PHE A 162 -14.26 -25.45 6.50
CA PHE A 162 -13.84 -24.34 5.64
C PHE A 162 -14.97 -23.92 4.69
N TRP A 163 -15.62 -24.91 4.07
CA TRP A 163 -16.82 -24.73 3.27
C TRP A 163 -18.03 -25.34 3.97
N PRO A 164 -19.15 -24.60 4.14
CA PRO A 164 -19.38 -23.20 3.73
C PRO A 164 -18.99 -22.16 4.80
N ASP A 165 -18.71 -22.57 6.05
CA ASP A 165 -18.72 -21.69 7.23
C ASP A 165 -17.68 -20.57 7.15
N GLN A 166 -16.41 -20.92 6.89
CA GLN A 166 -15.34 -19.92 6.82
C GLN A 166 -15.47 -19.06 5.56
N VAL A 167 -15.77 -19.69 4.42
CA VAL A 167 -15.93 -18.97 3.14
C VAL A 167 -17.05 -17.92 3.22
N PHE A 168 -18.16 -18.23 3.90
CA PHE A 168 -19.24 -17.27 4.10
C PHE A 168 -18.81 -16.08 4.95
N LYS A 169 -18.06 -16.31 6.04
CA LYS A 169 -17.51 -15.23 6.89
C LYS A 169 -16.54 -14.35 6.12
N ASP A 170 -15.66 -14.96 5.34
CA ASP A 170 -14.69 -14.24 4.53
C ASP A 170 -15.40 -13.40 3.45
N ALA A 171 -16.45 -13.93 2.81
CA ALA A 171 -17.25 -13.19 1.84
C ALA A 171 -17.95 -11.98 2.48
N VAL A 172 -18.52 -12.13 3.67
CA VAL A 172 -19.15 -11.01 4.41
C VAL A 172 -18.10 -9.94 4.75
N ALA A 173 -16.93 -10.34 5.22
CA ALA A 173 -15.85 -9.39 5.52
C ALA A 173 -15.36 -8.65 4.26
N CYS A 174 -15.16 -9.38 3.15
CA CYS A 174 -14.78 -8.76 1.87
C CYS A 174 -15.84 -7.77 1.38
N LEU A 175 -17.13 -8.14 1.45
CA LEU A 175 -18.24 -7.26 1.06
C LEU A 175 -18.29 -6.00 1.94
N ALA A 176 -18.06 -6.12 3.24
CA ALA A 176 -18.01 -4.97 4.16
C ALA A 176 -16.89 -4.00 3.80
N VAL A 177 -15.69 -4.51 3.51
CA VAL A 177 -14.56 -3.69 3.05
C VAL A 177 -14.87 -3.02 1.72
N MET A 178 -15.38 -3.79 0.74
CA MET A 178 -15.75 -3.25 -0.58
C MET A 178 -16.84 -2.18 -0.47
N ALA A 179 -17.88 -2.40 0.34
CA ALA A 179 -18.95 -1.43 0.57
C ALA A 179 -18.40 -0.13 1.19
N THR A 180 -17.47 -0.26 2.15
CA THR A 180 -16.81 0.90 2.77
C THR A 180 -15.98 1.68 1.75
N VAL A 181 -15.19 0.99 0.94
CA VAL A 181 -14.40 1.62 -0.14
C VAL A 181 -15.33 2.32 -1.13
N MET A 182 -16.37 1.65 -1.59
CA MET A 182 -17.33 2.22 -2.55
C MET A 182 -18.08 3.41 -1.97
N PHE A 183 -18.42 3.38 -0.68
CA PHE A 183 -19.01 4.54 0.00
C PHE A 183 -18.09 5.77 -0.14
N PHE A 184 -16.80 5.65 0.16
CA PHE A 184 -15.85 6.76 0.03
C PHE A 184 -15.65 7.18 -1.43
N VAL A 185 -15.55 6.23 -2.35
CA VAL A 185 -15.41 6.53 -3.78
C VAL A 185 -16.58 7.37 -4.31
N ILE A 186 -17.81 7.01 -3.92
CA ILE A 186 -19.02 7.73 -4.35
C ILE A 186 -19.08 9.08 -3.64
N TRP A 187 -18.86 9.11 -2.32
CA TRP A 187 -18.94 10.32 -1.50
C TRP A 187 -18.00 11.42 -1.97
N TYR A 188 -16.75 11.03 -2.30
CA TYR A 188 -15.72 11.98 -2.75
C TYR A 188 -15.60 12.09 -4.28
N HIS A 189 -16.48 11.44 -5.03
CA HIS A 189 -16.42 11.36 -6.48
C HIS A 189 -15.01 10.96 -6.97
N GLY A 190 -14.53 9.81 -6.52
CA GLY A 190 -13.19 9.30 -6.83
C GLY A 190 -12.17 9.63 -5.74
N ALA A 191 -11.12 10.33 -6.10
CA ALA A 191 -10.07 10.75 -5.19
C ALA A 191 -9.66 12.19 -5.47
N HIS A 192 -9.46 12.97 -4.42
CA HIS A 192 -9.01 14.35 -4.55
C HIS A 192 -7.64 14.41 -5.24
N LEU A 193 -7.45 15.38 -6.13
CA LEU A 193 -6.19 15.73 -6.76
C LEU A 193 -5.83 17.16 -6.32
N ALA A 194 -4.69 17.32 -5.65
CA ALA A 194 -4.21 18.63 -5.26
C ALA A 194 -3.65 19.41 -6.48
N SER A 195 -3.32 20.68 -6.30
CA SER A 195 -2.67 21.49 -7.35
C SER A 195 -1.36 20.83 -7.83
N PRO A 196 -0.95 21.06 -9.07
CA PRO A 196 0.33 20.58 -9.58
C PRO A 196 1.49 20.94 -8.66
N ALA A 197 2.49 20.06 -8.55
CA ALA A 197 3.65 20.30 -7.70
C ALA A 197 4.44 21.53 -8.17
N ASP A 198 4.62 22.48 -7.28
CA ASP A 198 5.51 23.62 -7.45
C ASP A 198 6.57 23.60 -6.32
N PRO A 199 7.83 23.30 -6.66
CA PRO A 199 8.91 23.28 -5.68
C PRO A 199 9.21 24.64 -5.03
N SER A 200 8.81 25.73 -5.66
CA SER A 200 9.04 27.10 -5.17
C SER A 200 8.01 27.53 -4.11
N GLU A 201 6.84 26.89 -4.10
CA GLU A 201 5.78 27.16 -3.13
C GLU A 201 5.89 26.22 -1.91
N PRO A 202 5.93 26.75 -0.68
CA PRO A 202 5.89 25.89 0.51
C PRO A 202 4.56 25.14 0.58
N PHE A 203 4.59 23.96 1.20
CA PHE A 203 3.38 23.18 1.42
C PHE A 203 2.34 23.97 2.22
N SER A 204 1.12 24.04 1.71
CA SER A 204 -0.05 24.57 2.41
C SER A 204 -1.16 23.53 2.45
N ALA A 205 -1.65 23.22 3.65
CA ALA A 205 -2.75 22.25 3.84
C ALA A 205 -4.10 22.75 3.28
N ALA A 206 -4.20 24.05 2.96
CA ALA A 206 -5.42 24.67 2.44
C ALA A 206 -5.53 24.60 0.90
N ARG A 207 -4.54 24.06 0.21
CA ARG A 207 -4.49 23.94 -1.26
C ARG A 207 -4.53 22.48 -1.71
#